data_2a8a556a1602c11c50adc57f67f6d1d6
#
_entry.id   2a8a556a1602c11c50adc57f67f6d1d6
#
_cell.length_a   1.000
_cell.length_b   1.000
_cell.length_c   1.000
_cell.angle_alpha   90.00
_cell.angle_beta   90.00
_cell.angle_gamma   90.00
#
_symmetry.space_group_name_H-M   'P 1'
#
loop_
_entity.id
_entity.type
_entity.pdbx_description
1 polymer ?
#
loop_
_entity_poly.entity_id
_entity_poly.type
_entity_poly.pdbx_seq_one_letter_code
_entity_poly.pdbx_strand_id
1 'polypeptide(L)'
;MKIENCGLVSVYPFLQCRNLEIIGLKMQGKYSFQYAENVTIKNSVLDTKDAFWHSKNVTVTDSIIKGEYLAWYSENLHLIRCKIIGTQPLCYAKGLVMEECEMQDCDLAFEYSDVKARIKGTVESVKNPLSGYIHAGRIGKIIIDEHCAKNAGCEIKTLK
;
A
#
# COMPACT_ATOMS: atom_id res chain seq x y z
N MET A 1 -2.48 -5.47 22.17
CA MET A 1 -3.96 -5.38 22.07
C MET A 1 -4.41 -6.13 20.83
N LYS A 2 -5.56 -6.75 20.90
CA LYS A 2 -6.13 -7.49 19.79
C LYS A 2 -7.58 -7.09 19.55
N ILE A 3 -7.93 -6.85 18.28
CA ILE A 3 -9.30 -6.52 17.84
C ILE A 3 -9.75 -7.59 16.87
N GLU A 4 -10.91 -8.20 17.10
CA GLU A 4 -11.45 -9.25 16.26
C GLU A 4 -12.90 -8.97 15.85
N ASN A 5 -13.21 -9.21 14.59
CA ASN A 5 -14.58 -9.23 14.05
C ASN A 5 -15.39 -7.99 14.39
N CYS A 6 -14.84 -6.81 14.12
CA CYS A 6 -15.47 -5.53 14.40
C CYS A 6 -15.85 -4.78 13.13
N GLY A 7 -16.88 -3.93 13.26
CA GLY A 7 -17.20 -2.91 12.27
C GLY A 7 -16.93 -1.53 12.83
N LEU A 8 -16.49 -0.61 11.97
CA LEU A 8 -16.13 0.74 12.39
C LEU A 8 -16.40 1.75 11.27
N VAL A 9 -17.01 2.86 11.63
CA VAL A 9 -17.13 4.04 10.76
C VAL A 9 -16.53 5.21 11.53
N SER A 10 -15.45 5.80 11.01
CA SER A 10 -14.74 6.83 11.77
C SER A 10 -13.84 7.69 10.87
N VAL A 11 -13.55 8.89 11.35
CA VAL A 11 -12.50 9.77 10.81
C VAL A 11 -11.31 9.71 11.77
N TYR A 12 -10.09 9.51 11.23
CA TYR A 12 -8.85 9.29 11.99
C TYR A 12 -8.86 8.05 12.90
N PRO A 13 -9.45 6.91 12.50
CA PRO A 13 -9.38 5.72 13.36
C PRO A 13 -7.94 5.22 13.47
N PHE A 14 -7.58 4.77 14.66
CA PHE A 14 -6.24 4.20 14.93
C PHE A 14 -5.08 5.18 14.68
N LEU A 15 -5.32 6.46 14.82
CA LEU A 15 -4.25 7.46 14.72
C LEU A 15 -3.19 7.20 15.81
N GLN A 16 -1.93 7.11 15.42
CA GLN A 16 -0.78 6.89 16.31
C GLN A 16 -0.88 5.60 17.16
N CYS A 17 -1.66 4.62 16.73
CA CYS A 17 -1.76 3.37 17.47
C CYS A 17 -0.45 2.56 17.39
N ARG A 18 -0.20 1.74 18.39
CA ARG A 18 0.99 0.91 18.46
C ARG A 18 0.69 -0.48 18.98
N ASN A 19 1.43 -1.47 18.48
CA ASN A 19 1.40 -2.84 18.99
C ASN A 19 -0.02 -3.43 18.97
N LEU A 20 -0.67 -3.34 17.81
CA LEU A 20 -2.05 -3.74 17.62
C LEU A 20 -2.15 -4.88 16.62
N GLU A 21 -2.97 -5.89 16.95
CA GLU A 21 -3.33 -6.97 16.05
C GLU A 21 -4.82 -6.86 15.71
N ILE A 22 -5.15 -6.87 14.42
CA ILE A 22 -6.52 -6.74 13.95
C ILE A 22 -6.85 -7.91 13.04
N ILE A 23 -7.98 -8.57 13.29
CA ILE A 23 -8.48 -9.67 12.46
C ILE A 23 -9.96 -9.45 12.19
N GLY A 24 -10.35 -9.42 10.92
CA GLY A 24 -11.76 -9.34 10.54
C GLY A 24 -12.39 -7.98 10.79
N LEU A 25 -11.68 -6.90 10.53
CA LEU A 25 -12.23 -5.54 10.62
C LEU A 25 -12.91 -5.16 9.31
N LYS A 26 -14.11 -4.62 9.41
CA LYS A 26 -14.79 -3.94 8.30
C LYS A 26 -14.86 -2.46 8.65
N MET A 27 -14.11 -1.64 7.94
CA MET A 27 -13.98 -0.24 8.28
C MET A 27 -14.33 0.65 7.11
N GLN A 28 -15.02 1.73 7.40
CA GLN A 28 -15.29 2.80 6.46
C GLN A 28 -14.89 4.13 7.12
N GLY A 29 -14.07 4.91 6.42
CA GLY A 29 -13.60 6.17 7.00
C GLY A 29 -12.55 6.86 6.15
N LYS A 30 -11.70 7.62 6.81
CA LYS A 30 -10.58 8.31 6.18
C LYS A 30 -9.50 8.65 7.18
N TYR A 31 -8.27 8.83 6.69
CA TYR A 31 -7.08 9.16 7.47
C TYR A 31 -6.76 8.08 8.52
N SER A 32 -6.96 6.81 8.14
CA SER A 32 -6.85 5.67 9.05
C SER A 32 -5.42 5.22 9.24
N PHE A 33 -5.06 4.81 10.46
CA PHE A 33 -3.72 4.28 10.78
C PHE A 33 -2.57 5.23 10.48
N GLN A 34 -2.80 6.51 10.43
CA GLN A 34 -1.71 7.46 10.24
C GLN A 34 -0.79 7.44 11.47
N TYR A 35 0.52 7.45 11.24
CA TYR A 35 1.56 7.35 12.28
C TYR A 35 1.44 6.10 13.16
N ALA A 36 0.79 5.03 12.66
CA ALA A 36 0.72 3.75 13.37
C ALA A 36 2.05 3.01 13.34
N GLU A 37 2.37 2.26 14.38
CA GLU A 37 3.59 1.46 14.46
C GLU A 37 3.30 0.05 14.98
N ASN A 38 3.97 -0.95 14.39
CA ASN A 38 3.89 -2.34 14.82
C ASN A 38 2.45 -2.85 14.83
N VAL A 39 1.79 -2.82 13.67
CA VAL A 39 0.40 -3.23 13.50
C VAL A 39 0.34 -4.40 12.53
N THR A 40 -0.44 -5.42 12.86
CA THR A 40 -0.77 -6.52 11.94
C THR A 40 -2.28 -6.55 11.70
N ILE A 41 -2.67 -6.68 10.43
CA ILE A 41 -4.06 -6.68 10.01
C ILE A 41 -4.29 -7.89 9.11
N LYS A 42 -5.34 -8.67 9.40
CA LYS A 42 -5.70 -9.85 8.61
C LYS A 42 -7.20 -9.89 8.33
N ASN A 43 -7.55 -10.43 7.16
CA ASN A 43 -8.93 -10.73 6.77
C ASN A 43 -9.87 -9.55 6.96
N SER A 44 -9.45 -8.37 6.53
CA SER A 44 -10.16 -7.12 6.76
C SER A 44 -10.54 -6.43 5.46
N VAL A 45 -11.54 -5.57 5.54
CA VAL A 45 -11.93 -4.67 4.45
C VAL A 45 -11.82 -3.24 4.96
N LEU A 46 -10.90 -2.49 4.36
CA LEU A 46 -10.59 -1.12 4.75
C LEU A 46 -10.97 -0.18 3.61
N ASP A 47 -12.14 0.45 3.72
CA ASP A 47 -12.60 1.45 2.76
C ASP A 47 -12.27 2.83 3.32
N THR A 48 -11.10 3.35 2.93
CA THR A 48 -10.56 4.55 3.59
C THR A 48 -9.52 5.23 2.71
N LYS A 49 -9.60 6.53 2.59
CA LYS A 49 -8.57 7.30 1.90
C LYS A 49 -7.46 7.75 2.85
N ASP A 50 -6.30 8.07 2.31
CA ASP A 50 -5.12 8.57 3.05
C ASP A 50 -4.73 7.66 4.22
N ALA A 51 -4.89 6.34 4.04
CA ALA A 51 -4.57 5.37 5.07
C ALA A 51 -3.07 5.11 5.18
N PHE A 52 -2.61 4.81 6.38
CA PHE A 52 -1.23 4.40 6.68
C PHE A 52 -0.14 5.43 6.37
N TRP A 53 -0.47 6.69 6.26
CA TRP A 53 0.53 7.74 6.08
C TRP A 53 1.48 7.77 7.27
N HIS A 54 2.78 7.80 7.01
CA HIS A 54 3.84 7.81 8.04
C HIS A 54 3.78 6.62 9.00
N SER A 55 3.17 5.51 8.58
CA SER A 55 3.17 4.29 9.40
C SER A 55 4.51 3.57 9.34
N LYS A 56 4.80 2.75 10.35
CA LYS A 56 6.03 1.96 10.43
C LYS A 56 5.75 0.54 10.87
N ASN A 57 6.39 -0.42 10.21
CA ASN A 57 6.31 -1.83 10.59
C ASN A 57 4.87 -2.33 10.63
N VAL A 58 4.17 -2.20 9.51
CA VAL A 58 2.78 -2.66 9.35
C VAL A 58 2.75 -3.83 8.39
N THR A 59 2.02 -4.88 8.73
CA THR A 59 1.78 -6.03 7.86
C THR A 59 0.28 -6.22 7.68
N VAL A 60 -0.16 -6.26 6.43
CA VAL A 60 -1.57 -6.51 6.07
C VAL A 60 -1.64 -7.75 5.21
N THR A 61 -2.49 -8.72 5.59
CA THR A 61 -2.60 -10.01 4.92
C THR A 61 -4.06 -10.32 4.59
N ASP A 62 -4.29 -10.88 3.39
CA ASP A 62 -5.61 -11.36 2.96
C ASP A 62 -6.72 -10.32 3.14
N SER A 63 -6.45 -9.08 2.75
CA SER A 63 -7.35 -7.95 2.99
C SER A 63 -7.59 -7.15 1.73
N ILE A 64 -8.66 -6.35 1.76
CA ILE A 64 -8.98 -5.39 0.70
C ILE A 64 -8.79 -3.99 1.27
N ILE A 65 -8.01 -3.16 0.60
CA ILE A 65 -7.79 -1.77 0.96
C ILE A 65 -8.24 -0.90 -0.20
N LYS A 66 -9.30 -0.14 0.00
CA LYS A 66 -9.88 0.73 -1.01
C LYS A 66 -9.82 2.18 -0.56
N GLY A 67 -9.30 3.04 -1.43
CA GLY A 67 -9.23 4.47 -1.16
C GLY A 67 -8.02 5.11 -1.83
N GLU A 68 -8.04 6.42 -1.92
CA GLU A 68 -6.98 7.21 -2.56
C GLU A 68 -5.76 7.35 -1.65
N TYR A 69 -4.59 7.50 -2.26
CA TYR A 69 -3.33 7.93 -1.63
C TYR A 69 -2.87 7.02 -0.49
N LEU A 70 -2.93 5.71 -0.72
CA LEU A 70 -2.55 4.70 0.27
C LEU A 70 -1.07 4.79 0.65
N ALA A 71 -0.80 4.82 1.95
CA ALA A 71 0.50 4.57 2.57
C ALA A 71 1.64 5.51 2.16
N TRP A 72 1.34 6.76 1.88
CA TRP A 72 2.38 7.75 1.60
C TRP A 72 3.30 7.92 2.80
N TYR A 73 4.61 7.95 2.54
CA TYR A 73 5.66 8.09 3.56
C TYR A 73 5.71 6.96 4.59
N SER A 74 5.20 5.78 4.23
CA SER A 74 5.30 4.61 5.12
C SER A 74 6.70 4.01 5.11
N GLU A 75 7.05 3.30 6.20
CA GLU A 75 8.28 2.55 6.32
C GLU A 75 8.00 1.10 6.70
N ASN A 76 8.61 0.17 5.99
CA ASN A 76 8.46 -1.27 6.24
C ASN A 76 7.00 -1.74 6.24
N LEU A 77 6.25 -1.36 5.22
CA LEU A 77 4.90 -1.87 4.99
C LEU A 77 4.98 -3.16 4.18
N HIS A 78 4.35 -4.22 4.69
CA HIS A 78 4.23 -5.50 3.99
C HIS A 78 2.77 -5.76 3.66
N LEU A 79 2.49 -5.95 2.38
CA LEU A 79 1.15 -6.29 1.89
C LEU A 79 1.22 -7.70 1.28
N ILE A 80 0.48 -8.64 1.84
CA ILE A 80 0.51 -10.04 1.44
C ILE A 80 -0.89 -10.48 1.03
N ARG A 81 -1.05 -10.92 -0.21
CA ARG A 81 -2.33 -11.34 -0.77
C ARG A 81 -3.45 -10.32 -0.53
N CYS A 82 -3.13 -9.06 -0.74
CA CYS A 82 -4.09 -7.96 -0.60
C CYS A 82 -4.56 -7.47 -1.96
N LYS A 83 -5.77 -6.92 -1.98
CA LYS A 83 -6.28 -6.20 -3.14
C LYS A 83 -6.29 -4.71 -2.82
N ILE A 84 -5.60 -3.94 -3.63
CA ILE A 84 -5.47 -2.48 -3.47
C ILE A 84 -6.31 -1.81 -4.55
N ILE A 85 -7.17 -0.89 -4.15
CA ILE A 85 -8.05 -0.17 -5.08
C ILE A 85 -7.93 1.33 -4.83
N GLY A 86 -7.58 2.10 -5.86
CA GLY A 86 -7.55 3.55 -5.77
C GLY A 86 -6.31 4.19 -6.38
N THR A 87 -6.39 5.48 -6.61
CA THR A 87 -5.36 6.27 -7.29
C THR A 87 -4.15 6.57 -6.41
N GLN A 88 -2.99 6.68 -7.05
CA GLN A 88 -1.72 7.12 -6.47
C GLN A 88 -1.34 6.40 -5.16
N PRO A 89 -1.40 5.06 -5.15
CA PRO A 89 -1.04 4.32 -3.95
C PRO A 89 0.47 4.21 -3.80
N LEU A 90 0.92 4.07 -2.54
CA LEU A 90 2.26 3.60 -2.21
C LEU A 90 3.37 4.51 -2.71
N CYS A 91 3.15 5.80 -2.64
CA CYS A 91 4.15 6.81 -2.99
C CYS A 91 5.02 7.17 -1.78
N TYR A 92 6.29 7.50 -2.04
CA TYR A 92 7.25 7.92 -1.02
C TYR A 92 7.47 6.88 0.10
N ALA A 93 7.25 5.59 -0.20
CA ALA A 93 7.41 4.51 0.78
C ALA A 93 8.85 3.98 0.81
N LYS A 94 9.31 3.57 1.98
CA LYS A 94 10.62 2.95 2.18
C LYS A 94 10.45 1.51 2.67
N GLY A 95 11.15 0.59 2.04
CA GLY A 95 11.10 -0.81 2.43
C GLY A 95 9.73 -1.45 2.21
N LEU A 96 9.02 -1.01 1.18
CA LEU A 96 7.72 -1.57 0.83
C LEU A 96 7.89 -2.96 0.23
N VAL A 97 7.14 -3.93 0.73
CA VAL A 97 7.11 -5.29 0.18
C VAL A 97 5.67 -5.68 -0.14
N MET A 98 5.46 -6.17 -1.35
CA MET A 98 4.15 -6.68 -1.78
C MET A 98 4.32 -8.09 -2.32
N GLU A 99 3.55 -9.04 -1.80
CA GLU A 99 3.57 -10.44 -2.24
C GLU A 99 2.17 -10.85 -2.67
N GLU A 100 2.08 -11.32 -3.91
CA GLU A 100 0.84 -11.85 -4.50
C GLU A 100 -0.37 -10.92 -4.34
N CYS A 101 -0.14 -9.63 -4.53
CA CYS A 101 -1.19 -8.62 -4.43
C CYS A 101 -1.84 -8.34 -5.78
N GLU A 102 -3.05 -7.78 -5.74
CA GLU A 102 -3.75 -7.27 -6.91
C GLU A 102 -3.96 -5.77 -6.75
N MET A 103 -3.90 -5.04 -7.87
CA MET A 103 -4.09 -3.59 -7.88
C MET A 103 -5.15 -3.24 -8.93
N GLN A 104 -6.18 -2.51 -8.51
CA GLN A 104 -7.28 -2.09 -9.38
C GLN A 104 -7.42 -0.57 -9.32
N ASP A 105 -7.56 0.06 -10.48
CA ASP A 105 -7.68 1.53 -10.59
C ASP A 105 -6.52 2.26 -9.89
N CYS A 106 -5.33 1.65 -9.94
CA CYS A 106 -4.13 2.15 -9.31
C CYS A 106 -3.22 2.81 -10.35
N ASP A 107 -3.51 4.05 -10.67
CA ASP A 107 -2.66 4.85 -11.55
C ASP A 107 -1.61 5.62 -10.72
N LEU A 108 -0.52 6.01 -11.37
CA LEU A 108 0.57 6.81 -10.79
C LEU A 108 1.11 6.20 -9.49
N ALA A 109 1.24 4.87 -9.48
CA ALA A 109 1.68 4.12 -8.31
C ALA A 109 3.18 4.20 -8.08
N PHE A 110 3.60 4.06 -6.83
CA PHE A 110 5.00 3.88 -6.40
C PHE A 110 5.93 5.08 -6.61
N GLU A 111 5.40 6.29 -6.74
CA GLU A 111 6.25 7.47 -6.95
C GLU A 111 7.26 7.63 -5.80
N TYR A 112 8.55 7.73 -6.14
CA TYR A 112 9.67 7.88 -5.19
C TYR A 112 9.72 6.79 -4.10
N SER A 113 9.27 5.58 -4.41
CA SER A 113 9.27 4.49 -3.43
C SER A 113 10.41 3.51 -3.66
N ASP A 114 10.96 3.01 -2.55
CA ASP A 114 11.79 1.81 -2.53
C ASP A 114 10.84 0.62 -2.32
N VAL A 115 10.75 -0.25 -3.32
CA VAL A 115 9.70 -1.26 -3.35
C VAL A 115 10.20 -2.59 -3.89
N LYS A 116 9.69 -3.68 -3.30
CA LYS A 116 9.84 -5.03 -3.82
C LYS A 116 8.45 -5.62 -3.97
N ALA A 117 7.92 -5.59 -5.18
CA ALA A 117 6.52 -5.93 -5.43
C ALA A 117 6.35 -7.06 -6.44
N ARG A 118 5.52 -8.03 -6.08
CA ARG A 118 4.98 -9.05 -6.98
C ARG A 118 3.47 -8.89 -7.03
N ILE A 119 2.96 -8.55 -8.20
CA ILE A 119 1.57 -8.16 -8.40
C ILE A 119 0.94 -9.08 -9.43
N LYS A 120 -0.20 -9.66 -9.11
CA LYS A 120 -1.01 -10.43 -10.05
C LYS A 120 -1.86 -9.48 -10.89
N GLY A 121 -2.00 -9.77 -12.17
CA GLY A 121 -2.82 -8.96 -13.06
C GLY A 121 -2.15 -7.65 -13.46
N THR A 122 -2.94 -6.61 -13.64
CA THR A 122 -2.52 -5.36 -14.26
C THR A 122 -2.38 -4.23 -13.26
N VAL A 123 -1.26 -3.50 -13.33
CA VAL A 123 -1.09 -2.19 -12.71
C VAL A 123 -1.34 -1.13 -13.78
N GLU A 124 -2.23 -0.20 -13.53
CA GLU A 124 -2.63 0.80 -14.53
C GLU A 124 -1.47 1.68 -14.95
N SER A 125 -0.75 2.27 -14.00
CA SER A 125 0.49 2.99 -14.29
C SER A 125 1.42 3.07 -13.09
N VAL A 126 2.71 3.19 -13.39
CA VAL A 126 3.80 3.35 -12.43
C VAL A 126 4.52 4.65 -12.73
N LYS A 127 4.81 5.46 -11.73
CA LYS A 127 5.46 6.75 -11.92
C LYS A 127 6.71 6.89 -11.05
N ASN A 128 7.84 7.19 -11.69
CA ASN A 128 9.11 7.54 -11.03
C ASN A 128 9.46 6.70 -9.77
N PRO A 129 9.40 5.36 -9.83
CA PRO A 129 9.81 4.56 -8.68
C PRO A 129 11.30 4.74 -8.40
N LEU A 130 11.69 4.65 -7.13
CA LEU A 130 13.06 4.97 -6.73
C LEU A 130 14.02 3.79 -6.84
N SER A 131 13.66 2.65 -6.27
CA SER A 131 14.55 1.48 -6.20
C SER A 131 13.79 0.19 -5.95
N GLY A 132 14.49 -0.93 -6.09
CA GLY A 132 13.93 -2.26 -5.90
C GLY A 132 13.41 -2.88 -7.18
N TYR A 133 12.27 -3.53 -7.12
CA TYR A 133 11.64 -4.11 -8.32
C TYR A 133 10.11 -4.07 -8.25
N ILE A 134 9.50 -4.00 -9.43
CA ILE A 134 8.05 -4.12 -9.60
C ILE A 134 7.82 -5.18 -10.68
N HIS A 135 7.33 -6.35 -10.28
CA HIS A 135 7.00 -7.45 -11.17
C HIS A 135 5.47 -7.62 -11.19
N ALA A 136 4.86 -7.44 -12.33
CA ALA A 136 3.42 -7.52 -12.48
C ALA A 136 3.03 -8.38 -13.68
N GLY A 137 1.80 -8.87 -13.71
CA GLY A 137 1.27 -9.58 -14.87
C GLY A 137 1.27 -8.69 -16.11
N ARG A 138 0.86 -7.43 -15.93
CA ARG A 138 0.88 -6.42 -16.97
C ARG A 138 1.01 -5.03 -16.33
N ILE A 139 1.70 -4.13 -17.01
CA ILE A 139 1.79 -2.72 -16.61
C ILE A 139 1.29 -1.88 -17.77
N GLY A 140 0.25 -1.08 -17.53
CA GLY A 140 -0.40 -0.30 -18.56
C GLY A 140 0.47 0.84 -19.06
N LYS A 141 1.11 1.59 -18.16
CA LYS A 141 1.96 2.71 -18.52
C LYS A 141 3.08 2.90 -17.51
N ILE A 142 4.28 3.19 -17.99
CA ILE A 142 5.43 3.54 -17.15
C ILE A 142 5.77 4.99 -17.44
N ILE A 143 5.77 5.83 -16.40
CA ILE A 143 6.04 7.26 -16.52
C ILE A 143 7.36 7.56 -15.82
N ILE A 144 8.35 7.98 -16.60
CA ILE A 144 9.63 8.46 -16.10
C ILE A 144 9.82 9.86 -16.70
N ASP A 145 9.76 10.88 -15.88
CA ASP A 145 9.83 12.27 -16.32
C ASP A 145 10.96 13.05 -15.64
N GLU A 146 10.96 14.38 -15.79
CA GLU A 146 12.02 15.23 -15.23
C GLU A 146 12.07 15.21 -13.69
N HIS A 147 11.03 14.74 -13.03
CA HIS A 147 10.99 14.61 -11.57
C HIS A 147 11.58 13.31 -11.06
N CYS A 148 12.00 12.42 -11.96
CA CYS A 148 12.64 11.17 -11.58
C CYS A 148 13.98 11.44 -10.87
N ALA A 149 14.24 10.73 -9.78
CA ALA A 149 15.51 10.87 -9.06
C ALA A 149 16.68 10.46 -9.97
N LYS A 150 17.78 11.21 -9.90
CA LYS A 150 18.97 10.96 -10.75
C LYS A 150 19.58 9.59 -10.55
N ASN A 151 19.46 9.04 -9.35
CA ASN A 151 19.99 7.73 -8.98
C ASN A 151 18.91 6.64 -8.91
N ALA A 152 17.77 6.86 -9.51
CA ALA A 152 16.70 5.87 -9.52
C ALA A 152 17.13 4.60 -10.26
N GLY A 153 16.81 3.44 -9.71
CA GLY A 153 17.22 2.15 -10.26
C GLY A 153 16.20 1.04 -9.96
N CYS A 154 14.94 1.29 -10.22
CA CYS A 154 13.90 0.28 -10.03
C CYS A 154 13.77 -0.62 -11.26
N GLU A 155 13.82 -1.94 -11.06
CA GLU A 155 13.54 -2.91 -12.12
C GLU A 155 12.03 -3.05 -12.29
N ILE A 156 11.54 -2.81 -13.50
CA ILE A 156 10.12 -2.98 -13.82
C ILE A 156 10.00 -4.10 -14.85
N LYS A 157 9.29 -5.17 -14.50
CA LYS A 157 9.21 -6.37 -15.32
C LYS A 157 7.78 -6.91 -15.38
N THR A 158 7.39 -7.30 -16.60
CA THR A 158 6.13 -7.99 -16.82
C THR A 158 6.36 -9.49 -16.66
N LEU A 159 5.55 -10.12 -15.82
CA LEU A 159 5.57 -11.57 -15.60
C LEU A 159 4.76 -12.25 -16.72
N LYS A 160 5.31 -13.32 -17.25
CA LYS A 160 4.61 -14.13 -18.26
C LYS A 160 4.00 -15.38 -17.65
#